data_3547dbe7972fc9e5dc55e07c64ba1fd0
#
_entry.id   3547dbe7972fc9e5dc55e07c64ba1fd0
#
_cell.length_a   1.000
_cell.length_b   1.000
_cell.length_c   1.000
_cell.angle_alpha   90.00
_cell.angle_beta   90.00
_cell.angle_gamma   90.00
#
_symmetry.space_group_name_H-M   'P 1'
#
loop_
_entity.id
_entity.type
_entity.pdbx_description
1 polymer ?
#
loop_
_entity_poly.entity_id
_entity_poly.type
_entity_poly.pdbx_seq_one_letter_code
_entity_poly.pdbx_strand_id
1 'polypeptide(L)'
;MTPPRREADTAAPRPASFPSRRRTETQLRNAEKLLDAMVAETDRHGLDDLRSARVAKAAHLTTGALYSRFENADEMLVGMWQQRVGEPFLNHVRDTVRYVQGGLDERHPVQQSVERPSPLLRLGAEFCVVASRNATVSEVITPAIQETLAELGLTADCDPLSGAIVMAGASAAVGTALRAIVTETNFDWQSSLRALRTAARRVERLPFEPPSGDVAPDPINTGNPVRDALLISAKRVVANVGFQRATVSRIARRASLTQSAIYQLWPDKESMLDEAIREVSMLDYGQNSRAKTDAFGRQRADFGFTDSWYFGLMPSRRARLDFRLECVIASRYRKSTREELRRAIQSSDAILRAAFPRLPHSLTTMIMGMEQALGYGFTTLNKYAPEPQRLDYYSLMCALAKLGPLA
;
A
#
# COMPACT_ATOMS: atom_id res chain seq x y z
N MET A 1 80.85 -16.23 -24.02
CA MET A 1 80.01 -17.15 -23.21
C MET A 1 79.40 -16.34 -22.08
N THR A 2 78.17 -15.99 -22.24
CA THR A 2 77.36 -15.21 -21.29
C THR A 2 76.38 -16.18 -20.64
N PRO A 3 76.18 -16.21 -19.33
CA PRO A 3 75.27 -17.16 -18.69
C PRO A 3 73.84 -16.67 -18.81
N PRO A 4 72.85 -17.59 -18.76
CA PRO A 4 71.40 -17.24 -18.95
C PRO A 4 70.77 -16.57 -17.72
N ARG A 5 69.92 -15.60 -17.96
CA ARG A 5 69.06 -14.95 -16.97
C ARG A 5 68.03 -15.94 -16.46
N ARG A 6 67.88 -16.03 -15.13
CA ARG A 6 66.76 -16.68 -14.45
C ARG A 6 65.47 -15.82 -14.59
N GLU A 7 64.44 -16.42 -15.12
CA GLU A 7 63.08 -15.87 -15.08
C GLU A 7 62.59 -15.84 -13.64
N ALA A 8 62.14 -14.68 -13.21
CA ALA A 8 61.46 -14.49 -11.91
C ALA A 8 60.00 -14.92 -12.03
N ASP A 9 59.68 -15.96 -11.29
CA ASP A 9 58.33 -16.49 -11.11
C ASP A 9 57.47 -15.44 -10.34
N THR A 10 56.63 -14.70 -11.04
CA THR A 10 55.68 -13.75 -10.44
C THR A 10 54.45 -14.53 -10.01
N ALA A 11 54.46 -15.06 -8.80
CA ALA A 11 53.27 -15.60 -8.15
C ALA A 11 52.23 -14.48 -7.93
N ALA A 12 51.05 -14.64 -8.52
CA ALA A 12 49.91 -13.76 -8.31
C ALA A 12 49.52 -13.68 -6.83
N PRO A 13 49.13 -12.49 -6.31
CA PRO A 13 48.74 -12.35 -4.93
C PRO A 13 47.42 -13.11 -4.68
N ARG A 14 47.45 -14.04 -3.73
CA ARG A 14 46.25 -14.74 -3.24
C ARG A 14 45.26 -13.70 -2.67
N PRO A 15 43.96 -13.78 -3.01
CA PRO A 15 42.99 -12.91 -2.39
C PRO A 15 42.96 -13.15 -0.87
N ALA A 16 43.06 -12.05 -0.12
CA ALA A 16 43.00 -12.08 1.33
C ALA A 16 41.60 -12.57 1.76
N SER A 17 41.54 -13.81 2.23
CA SER A 17 40.36 -14.33 2.89
C SER A 17 40.22 -13.63 4.25
N PHE A 18 39.34 -12.62 4.36
CA PHE A 18 38.97 -12.09 5.64
C PHE A 18 38.32 -13.21 6.45
N PRO A 19 38.79 -13.50 7.67
CA PRO A 19 38.15 -14.49 8.52
C PRO A 19 36.75 -14.02 8.82
N SER A 20 35.70 -14.79 8.47
CA SER A 20 34.35 -14.57 8.89
C SER A 20 34.33 -14.63 10.43
N ARG A 21 34.29 -13.47 11.09
CA ARG A 21 34.11 -13.39 12.54
C ARG A 21 32.85 -14.16 12.89
N ARG A 22 32.96 -15.35 13.49
CA ARG A 22 31.84 -16.04 14.10
C ARG A 22 31.20 -15.07 15.08
N ARG A 23 30.00 -14.63 14.81
CA ARG A 23 29.22 -13.76 15.70
C ARG A 23 29.11 -14.47 17.04
N THR A 24 29.46 -13.82 18.12
CA THR A 24 29.29 -14.39 19.46
C THR A 24 27.78 -14.55 19.73
N GLU A 25 27.39 -15.50 20.59
CA GLU A 25 25.99 -15.71 20.98
C GLU A 25 25.33 -14.43 21.50
N THR A 26 26.08 -13.59 22.22
CA THR A 26 25.62 -12.27 22.70
C THR A 26 25.33 -11.33 21.53
N GLN A 27 26.13 -11.32 20.47
CA GLN A 27 25.89 -10.50 19.27
C GLN A 27 24.63 -10.93 18.53
N LEU A 28 24.37 -12.24 18.44
CA LEU A 28 23.15 -12.77 17.85
C LEU A 28 21.92 -12.37 18.66
N ARG A 29 21.95 -12.56 19.99
CA ARG A 29 20.87 -12.16 20.89
C ARG A 29 20.58 -10.65 20.84
N ASN A 30 21.60 -9.82 20.77
CA ASN A 30 21.42 -8.37 20.64
C ASN A 30 20.82 -8.00 19.27
N ALA A 31 21.18 -8.72 18.21
CA ALA A 31 20.60 -8.54 16.89
C ALA A 31 19.09 -8.83 16.88
N GLU A 32 18.66 -9.95 17.51
CA GLU A 32 17.27 -10.32 17.67
C GLU A 32 16.49 -9.23 18.43
N LYS A 33 17.02 -8.77 19.58
CA LYS A 33 16.40 -7.69 20.37
C LYS A 33 16.22 -6.38 19.58
N LEU A 34 17.20 -6.02 18.74
CA LEU A 34 17.09 -4.83 17.88
C LEU A 34 15.98 -4.99 16.85
N LEU A 35 15.91 -6.15 16.17
CA LEU A 35 14.88 -6.40 15.17
C LEU A 35 13.48 -6.41 15.80
N ASP A 36 13.31 -7.05 16.95
CA ASP A 36 12.04 -7.08 17.65
C ASP A 36 11.63 -5.69 18.13
N ALA A 37 12.58 -4.88 18.63
CA ALA A 37 12.34 -3.50 18.98
C ALA A 37 11.98 -2.64 17.77
N MET A 38 12.64 -2.85 16.62
CA MET A 38 12.30 -2.16 15.36
C MET A 38 10.87 -2.46 14.94
N VAL A 39 10.45 -3.74 14.93
CA VAL A 39 9.08 -4.13 14.62
C VAL A 39 8.08 -3.48 15.57
N ALA A 40 8.34 -3.54 16.90
CA ALA A 40 7.46 -2.95 17.91
C ALA A 40 7.33 -1.42 17.79
N GLU A 41 8.45 -0.72 17.53
CA GLU A 41 8.46 0.73 17.37
C GLU A 41 7.75 1.15 16.07
N THR A 42 7.98 0.42 14.97
CA THR A 42 7.32 0.72 13.70
C THR A 42 5.83 0.36 13.72
N ASP A 43 5.42 -0.69 14.41
CA ASP A 43 3.98 -0.97 14.56
C ASP A 43 3.24 0.13 15.34
N ARG A 44 3.92 0.82 16.26
CA ARG A 44 3.33 1.95 17.01
C ARG A 44 3.37 3.27 16.24
N HIS A 45 4.47 3.56 15.53
CA HIS A 45 4.79 4.89 15.02
C HIS A 45 4.90 4.97 13.50
N GLY A 46 4.78 3.83 12.77
CA GLY A 46 4.98 3.74 11.32
C GLY A 46 6.45 3.70 10.90
N LEU A 47 6.68 3.28 9.65
CA LEU A 47 8.03 3.18 9.09
C LEU A 47 8.72 4.54 8.97
N ASP A 48 7.98 5.59 8.64
CA ASP A 48 8.52 6.94 8.46
C ASP A 48 9.03 7.60 9.76
N ASP A 49 8.52 7.16 10.90
CA ASP A 49 8.93 7.71 12.22
C ASP A 49 9.86 6.75 12.98
N LEU A 50 10.50 5.79 12.29
CA LEU A 50 11.52 4.93 12.88
C LEU A 50 12.73 5.76 13.32
N ARG A 51 13.05 5.72 14.63
CA ARG A 51 14.14 6.51 15.23
C ARG A 51 15.11 5.61 15.97
N SER A 52 16.38 5.66 15.57
CA SER A 52 17.46 4.86 16.16
C SER A 52 17.52 4.92 17.68
N ALA A 53 17.33 6.12 18.26
CA ALA A 53 17.36 6.29 19.72
C ALA A 53 16.20 5.56 20.43
N ARG A 54 14.98 5.57 19.85
CA ARG A 54 13.83 4.82 20.41
C ARG A 54 14.03 3.32 20.29
N VAL A 55 14.51 2.85 19.14
CA VAL A 55 14.83 1.43 18.94
C VAL A 55 15.88 0.93 19.94
N ALA A 56 17.00 1.64 20.07
CA ALA A 56 18.06 1.27 21.00
C ALA A 56 17.53 1.22 22.46
N LYS A 57 16.74 2.22 22.87
CA LYS A 57 16.11 2.25 24.19
C LYS A 57 15.15 1.07 24.40
N ALA A 58 14.28 0.77 23.42
CA ALA A 58 13.35 -0.34 23.48
C ALA A 58 14.06 -1.70 23.53
N ALA A 59 15.19 -1.84 22.83
CA ALA A 59 16.03 -3.03 22.87
C ALA A 59 16.89 -3.16 24.16
N HIS A 60 16.91 -2.15 25.03
CA HIS A 60 17.85 -2.03 26.16
C HIS A 60 19.33 -2.08 25.72
N LEU A 61 19.64 -1.44 24.60
CA LEU A 61 20.98 -1.36 24.03
C LEU A 61 21.38 0.10 23.78
N THR A 62 22.67 0.32 23.50
CA THR A 62 23.16 1.65 23.12
C THR A 62 22.89 1.93 21.64
N THR A 63 22.82 3.21 21.27
CA THR A 63 22.76 3.61 19.84
C THR A 63 24.02 3.17 19.08
N GLY A 64 25.18 3.08 19.74
CA GLY A 64 26.40 2.53 19.16
C GLY A 64 26.26 1.05 18.75
N ALA A 65 25.54 0.24 19.54
CA ALA A 65 25.25 -1.16 19.18
C ALA A 65 24.34 -1.27 17.95
N LEU A 66 23.46 -0.29 17.74
CA LEU A 66 22.60 -0.22 16.55
C LEU A 66 23.43 0.22 15.33
N TYR A 67 24.23 1.29 15.44
CA TYR A 67 25.05 1.80 14.33
C TYR A 67 26.23 0.88 13.95
N SER A 68 26.63 -0.05 14.83
CA SER A 68 27.57 -1.11 14.44
C SER A 68 26.97 -2.13 13.45
N ARG A 69 25.65 -2.10 13.25
CA ARG A 69 24.91 -3.04 12.40
C ARG A 69 24.21 -2.37 11.22
N PHE A 70 23.72 -1.17 11.39
CA PHE A 70 23.00 -0.40 10.39
C PHE A 70 23.61 1.00 10.31
N GLU A 71 24.01 1.44 9.13
CA GLU A 71 24.62 2.77 8.95
C GLU A 71 23.59 3.89 9.04
N ASN A 72 22.34 3.61 8.61
CA ASN A 72 21.27 4.61 8.53
C ASN A 72 19.88 3.97 8.69
N ALA A 73 18.84 4.81 8.67
CA ALA A 73 17.45 4.37 8.81
C ALA A 73 16.96 3.49 7.66
N ASP A 74 17.40 3.74 6.43
CA ASP A 74 16.98 2.95 5.27
C ASP A 74 17.53 1.51 5.36
N GLU A 75 18.79 1.34 5.83
CA GLU A 75 19.33 0.01 6.11
C GLU A 75 18.62 -0.70 7.26
N MET A 76 18.18 0.03 8.28
CA MET A 76 17.32 -0.55 9.32
C MET A 76 16.02 -1.10 8.74
N LEU A 77 15.37 -0.36 7.82
CA LEU A 77 14.15 -0.80 7.14
C LEU A 77 14.43 -2.05 6.31
N VAL A 78 15.47 -2.05 5.50
CA VAL A 78 15.86 -3.21 4.67
C VAL A 78 16.16 -4.43 5.55
N GLY A 79 16.94 -4.27 6.62
CA GLY A 79 17.24 -5.36 7.54
C GLY A 79 15.99 -5.92 8.25
N MET A 80 15.05 -5.05 8.63
CA MET A 80 13.77 -5.47 9.21
C MET A 80 12.91 -6.25 8.20
N TRP A 81 12.84 -5.79 6.95
CA TRP A 81 12.14 -6.52 5.90
C TRP A 81 12.75 -7.91 5.69
N GLN A 82 14.05 -7.98 5.46
CA GLN A 82 14.74 -9.24 5.14
C GLN A 82 14.69 -10.29 6.26
N GLN A 83 14.67 -9.84 7.53
CA GLN A 83 14.84 -10.74 8.67
C GLN A 83 13.55 -10.98 9.48
N ARG A 84 12.49 -10.20 9.28
CA ARG A 84 11.25 -10.29 10.09
C ARG A 84 9.95 -10.18 9.28
N VAL A 85 9.86 -9.24 8.35
CA VAL A 85 8.58 -8.83 7.78
C VAL A 85 8.32 -9.50 6.43
N GLY A 86 9.33 -9.59 5.58
CA GLY A 86 9.16 -9.95 4.17
C GLY A 86 8.54 -11.34 3.98
N GLU A 87 9.16 -12.38 4.54
CA GLU A 87 8.68 -13.75 4.35
C GLU A 87 7.26 -13.99 4.91
N PRO A 88 6.92 -13.62 6.15
CA PRO A 88 5.54 -13.76 6.65
C PRO A 88 4.52 -13.00 5.83
N PHE A 89 4.87 -11.79 5.34
CA PHE A 89 3.98 -10.99 4.51
C PHE A 89 3.78 -11.60 3.11
N LEU A 90 4.85 -12.02 2.44
CA LEU A 90 4.77 -12.63 1.12
C LEU A 90 4.00 -13.96 1.16
N ASN A 91 4.19 -14.77 2.22
CA ASN A 91 3.42 -15.99 2.44
C ASN A 91 1.94 -15.69 2.64
N HIS A 92 1.60 -14.63 3.38
CA HIS A 92 0.20 -14.20 3.52
C HIS A 92 -0.41 -13.79 2.16
N VAL A 93 0.33 -13.09 1.30
CA VAL A 93 -0.12 -12.77 -0.06
C VAL A 93 -0.34 -14.05 -0.87
N ARG A 94 0.63 -14.99 -0.86
CA ARG A 94 0.52 -16.29 -1.54
C ARG A 94 -0.70 -17.07 -1.09
N ASP A 95 -0.90 -17.19 0.22
CA ASP A 95 -2.02 -17.96 0.79
C ASP A 95 -3.37 -17.31 0.46
N THR A 96 -3.46 -15.98 0.50
CA THR A 96 -4.69 -15.27 0.16
C THR A 96 -5.06 -15.48 -1.31
N VAL A 97 -4.09 -15.35 -2.21
CA VAL A 97 -4.32 -15.60 -3.65
C VAL A 97 -4.71 -17.06 -3.89
N ARG A 98 -3.96 -18.03 -3.34
CA ARG A 98 -4.28 -19.46 -3.49
C ARG A 98 -5.65 -19.80 -2.91
N TYR A 99 -6.04 -19.15 -1.81
CA TYR A 99 -7.38 -19.31 -1.25
C TYR A 99 -8.46 -18.81 -2.23
N VAL A 100 -8.29 -17.64 -2.81
CA VAL A 100 -9.21 -17.07 -3.79
C VAL A 100 -9.30 -17.96 -5.05
N GLN A 101 -8.17 -18.48 -5.53
CA GLN A 101 -8.11 -19.41 -6.66
C GLN A 101 -8.72 -20.79 -6.36
N GLY A 102 -9.05 -21.09 -5.10
CA GLY A 102 -9.61 -22.38 -4.70
C GLY A 102 -8.58 -23.47 -4.38
N GLY A 103 -7.29 -23.13 -4.37
CA GLY A 103 -6.19 -24.07 -4.08
C GLY A 103 -5.97 -24.40 -2.60
N LEU A 104 -6.68 -23.73 -1.70
CA LEU A 104 -6.64 -23.99 -0.26
C LEU A 104 -8.02 -24.39 0.28
N ASP A 105 -8.04 -25.05 1.45
CA ASP A 105 -9.27 -25.43 2.15
C ASP A 105 -10.11 -24.19 2.51
N GLU A 106 -11.45 -24.36 2.56
CA GLU A 106 -12.37 -23.26 2.91
C GLU A 106 -12.20 -22.75 4.35
N ARG A 107 -11.65 -23.56 5.26
CA ARG A 107 -11.37 -23.20 6.64
C ARG A 107 -9.93 -22.78 6.88
N HIS A 108 -9.17 -22.52 5.81
CA HIS A 108 -7.75 -22.16 5.92
C HIS A 108 -7.56 -20.92 6.82
N PRO A 109 -6.53 -20.89 7.71
CA PRO A 109 -6.30 -19.80 8.67
C PRO A 109 -6.11 -18.41 8.04
N VAL A 110 -5.83 -18.33 6.75
CA VAL A 110 -5.66 -17.05 6.03
C VAL A 110 -6.88 -16.13 6.17
N GLN A 111 -8.10 -16.70 6.31
CA GLN A 111 -9.30 -15.90 6.54
C GLN A 111 -9.22 -15.09 7.85
N GLN A 112 -8.67 -15.68 8.91
CA GLN A 112 -8.47 -14.98 10.19
C GLN A 112 -7.37 -13.93 10.07
N SER A 113 -6.31 -14.21 9.29
CA SER A 113 -5.21 -13.25 9.04
C SER A 113 -5.68 -12.04 8.23
N VAL A 114 -6.60 -12.23 7.27
CA VAL A 114 -7.24 -11.13 6.52
C VAL A 114 -8.16 -10.30 7.43
N GLU A 115 -8.90 -10.95 8.34
CA GLU A 115 -9.79 -10.26 9.27
C GLU A 115 -9.03 -9.46 10.34
N ARG A 116 -7.95 -10.05 10.87
CA ARG A 116 -7.12 -9.47 11.93
C ARG A 116 -5.64 -9.54 11.55
N PRO A 117 -5.18 -8.68 10.65
CA PRO A 117 -3.79 -8.69 10.21
C PRO A 117 -2.84 -8.44 11.38
N SER A 118 -1.85 -9.32 11.53
CA SER A 118 -0.81 -9.16 12.55
C SER A 118 0.03 -7.88 12.32
N PRO A 119 0.81 -7.43 13.31
CA PRO A 119 1.75 -6.33 13.13
C PRO A 119 2.65 -6.50 11.91
N LEU A 120 3.18 -7.70 11.67
CA LEU A 120 4.05 -7.97 10.53
C LEU A 120 3.34 -7.81 9.19
N LEU A 121 2.07 -8.20 9.08
CA LEU A 121 1.29 -8.05 7.86
C LEU A 121 0.98 -6.58 7.57
N ARG A 122 0.62 -5.79 8.61
CA ARG A 122 0.41 -4.35 8.47
C ARG A 122 1.69 -3.63 8.04
N LEU A 123 2.83 -3.99 8.63
CA LEU A 123 4.14 -3.45 8.25
C LEU A 123 4.53 -3.85 6.83
N GLY A 124 4.31 -5.09 6.42
CA GLY A 124 4.57 -5.55 5.06
C GLY A 124 3.79 -4.74 4.02
N ALA A 125 2.51 -4.47 4.27
CA ALA A 125 1.70 -3.63 3.40
C ALA A 125 2.19 -2.16 3.38
N GLU A 126 2.61 -1.61 4.53
CA GLU A 126 3.22 -0.29 4.62
C GLU A 126 4.54 -0.21 3.86
N PHE A 127 5.38 -1.25 3.92
CA PHE A 127 6.60 -1.36 3.12
C PHE A 127 6.33 -1.27 1.61
N CYS A 128 5.27 -1.89 1.12
CA CYS A 128 4.88 -1.77 -0.29
C CYS A 128 4.54 -0.33 -0.69
N VAL A 129 3.96 0.48 0.21
CA VAL A 129 3.71 1.90 -0.03
C VAL A 129 5.03 2.68 -0.01
N VAL A 130 5.87 2.48 1.00
CA VAL A 130 7.15 3.19 1.18
C VAL A 130 8.12 2.90 0.04
N ALA A 131 8.19 1.67 -0.45
CA ALA A 131 9.04 1.28 -1.57
C ALA A 131 8.80 2.12 -2.83
N SER A 132 7.57 2.59 -3.04
CA SER A 132 7.26 3.43 -4.22
C SER A 132 7.96 4.81 -4.23
N ARG A 133 8.55 5.24 -3.11
CA ARG A 133 9.17 6.57 -2.94
C ARG A 133 10.54 6.55 -2.23
N ASN A 134 11.00 5.40 -1.82
CA ASN A 134 12.31 5.19 -1.19
C ASN A 134 13.12 4.19 -2.02
N ALA A 135 14.15 4.67 -2.72
CA ALA A 135 14.93 3.87 -3.66
C ALA A 135 15.60 2.66 -2.98
N THR A 136 16.23 2.86 -1.81
CA THR A 136 16.92 1.78 -1.07
C THR A 136 15.96 0.66 -0.68
N VAL A 137 14.78 1.03 -0.19
CA VAL A 137 13.73 0.08 0.17
C VAL A 137 13.16 -0.60 -1.09
N SER A 138 12.99 0.16 -2.19
CA SER A 138 12.50 -0.35 -3.47
C SER A 138 13.39 -1.42 -4.08
N GLU A 139 14.71 -1.27 -4.01
CA GLU A 139 15.68 -2.24 -4.56
C GLU A 139 15.51 -3.66 -4.01
N VAL A 140 15.01 -3.78 -2.78
CA VAL A 140 14.81 -5.07 -2.13
C VAL A 140 13.35 -5.55 -2.25
N ILE A 141 12.39 -4.65 -2.08
CA ILE A 141 10.97 -5.03 -1.98
C ILE A 141 10.35 -5.23 -3.36
N THR A 142 10.69 -4.38 -4.34
CA THR A 142 10.09 -4.47 -5.68
C THR A 142 10.32 -5.83 -6.33
N PRO A 143 11.56 -6.37 -6.39
CA PRO A 143 11.78 -7.70 -6.95
C PRO A 143 11.02 -8.80 -6.18
N ALA A 144 11.01 -8.75 -4.85
CA ALA A 144 10.35 -9.76 -4.02
C ALA A 144 8.83 -9.82 -4.25
N ILE A 145 8.18 -8.66 -4.39
CA ILE A 145 6.74 -8.59 -4.72
C ILE A 145 6.49 -9.07 -6.16
N GLN A 146 7.29 -8.61 -7.12
CA GLN A 146 7.15 -9.00 -8.53
C GLN A 146 7.33 -10.51 -8.72
N GLU A 147 8.34 -11.10 -8.09
CA GLU A 147 8.60 -12.54 -8.09
C GLU A 147 7.41 -13.31 -7.49
N THR A 148 6.91 -12.85 -6.33
CA THR A 148 5.73 -13.47 -5.68
C THR A 148 4.49 -13.40 -6.57
N LEU A 149 4.24 -12.27 -7.23
CA LEU A 149 3.09 -12.14 -8.15
C LEU A 149 3.26 -13.02 -9.39
N ALA A 150 4.49 -13.12 -9.93
CA ALA A 150 4.79 -14.00 -11.07
C ALA A 150 4.65 -15.49 -10.72
N GLU A 151 5.12 -15.92 -9.54
CA GLU A 151 4.90 -17.29 -9.00
C GLU A 151 3.41 -17.65 -8.90
N LEU A 152 2.56 -16.66 -8.65
CA LEU A 152 1.11 -16.83 -8.55
C LEU A 152 0.40 -16.77 -9.90
N GLY A 153 1.14 -16.55 -10.99
CA GLY A 153 0.63 -16.53 -12.37
C GLY A 153 0.36 -15.14 -12.92
N LEU A 154 0.77 -14.05 -12.25
CA LEU A 154 0.64 -12.69 -12.77
C LEU A 154 1.91 -12.31 -13.56
N THR A 155 1.95 -12.72 -14.82
CA THR A 155 3.03 -12.42 -15.78
C THR A 155 2.53 -11.52 -16.91
N ALA A 156 3.42 -10.97 -17.73
CA ALA A 156 3.02 -10.08 -18.83
C ALA A 156 2.15 -10.78 -19.89
N ASP A 157 2.30 -12.08 -20.03
CA ASP A 157 1.58 -12.95 -21.00
C ASP A 157 0.45 -13.75 -20.35
N CYS A 158 0.13 -13.51 -19.06
CA CYS A 158 -0.94 -14.24 -18.39
C CYS A 158 -2.30 -14.00 -19.04
N ASP A 159 -3.19 -14.97 -18.89
CA ASP A 159 -4.60 -14.79 -19.25
C ASP A 159 -5.20 -13.62 -18.45
N PRO A 160 -5.85 -12.63 -19.10
CA PRO A 160 -6.34 -11.42 -18.42
C PRO A 160 -7.27 -11.67 -17.23
N LEU A 161 -8.16 -12.69 -17.33
CA LEU A 161 -9.07 -13.03 -16.23
C LEU A 161 -8.34 -13.72 -15.08
N SER A 162 -7.44 -14.65 -15.40
CA SER A 162 -6.60 -15.31 -14.37
C SER A 162 -5.73 -14.30 -13.64
N GLY A 163 -5.13 -13.36 -14.37
CA GLY A 163 -4.35 -12.26 -13.78
C GLY A 163 -5.21 -11.34 -12.89
N ALA A 164 -6.46 -11.05 -13.29
CA ALA A 164 -7.40 -10.27 -12.48
C ALA A 164 -7.74 -10.97 -11.15
N ILE A 165 -7.89 -12.30 -11.16
CA ILE A 165 -8.13 -13.10 -9.95
C ILE A 165 -6.92 -13.05 -9.00
N VAL A 166 -5.70 -13.20 -9.53
CA VAL A 166 -4.46 -13.07 -8.75
C VAL A 166 -4.38 -11.68 -8.13
N MET A 167 -4.60 -10.64 -8.94
CA MET A 167 -4.53 -9.25 -8.48
C MET A 167 -5.59 -8.95 -7.41
N ALA A 168 -6.81 -9.49 -7.54
CA ALA A 168 -7.86 -9.32 -6.54
C ALA A 168 -7.51 -10.00 -5.21
N GLY A 169 -6.99 -11.22 -5.25
CA GLY A 169 -6.54 -11.93 -4.04
C GLY A 169 -5.37 -11.22 -3.35
N ALA A 170 -4.36 -10.80 -4.10
CA ALA A 170 -3.24 -10.03 -3.58
C ALA A 170 -3.69 -8.67 -3.02
N SER A 171 -4.64 -8.00 -3.71
CA SER A 171 -5.23 -6.74 -3.24
C SER A 171 -6.01 -6.92 -1.95
N ALA A 172 -6.69 -8.04 -1.76
CA ALA A 172 -7.36 -8.35 -0.49
C ALA A 172 -6.35 -8.49 0.65
N ALA A 173 -5.23 -9.20 0.45
CA ALA A 173 -4.18 -9.37 1.45
C ALA A 173 -3.56 -8.03 1.88
N VAL A 174 -3.11 -7.24 0.91
CA VAL A 174 -2.44 -5.96 1.15
C VAL A 174 -3.41 -4.90 1.68
N GLY A 175 -4.58 -4.82 1.07
CA GLY A 175 -5.55 -3.77 1.37
C GLY A 175 -6.24 -3.91 2.72
N THR A 176 -6.53 -5.13 3.19
CA THR A 176 -7.05 -5.36 4.54
C THR A 176 -6.02 -4.99 5.60
N ALA A 177 -4.74 -5.30 5.35
CA ALA A 177 -3.64 -4.92 6.22
C ALA A 177 -3.46 -3.40 6.31
N LEU A 178 -3.54 -2.67 5.18
CA LEU A 178 -3.52 -1.20 5.14
C LEU A 178 -4.73 -0.60 5.86
N ARG A 179 -5.93 -1.13 5.59
CA ARG A 179 -7.15 -0.64 6.22
C ARG A 179 -7.13 -0.81 7.74
N ALA A 180 -6.55 -1.90 8.24
CA ALA A 180 -6.38 -2.14 9.67
C ALA A 180 -5.48 -1.11 10.38
N ILE A 181 -4.68 -0.33 9.64
CA ILE A 181 -3.92 0.80 10.19
C ILE A 181 -4.85 1.96 10.58
N VAL A 182 -5.91 2.20 9.79
CA VAL A 182 -6.81 3.36 9.99
C VAL A 182 -7.89 3.05 11.02
N THR A 183 -8.46 1.85 10.97
CA THR A 183 -9.66 1.52 11.73
C THR A 183 -9.66 0.05 12.15
N GLU A 184 -9.88 -0.17 13.43
CA GLU A 184 -10.22 -1.46 14.01
C GLU A 184 -11.72 -1.67 13.79
N THR A 185 -12.14 -2.11 12.63
CA THR A 185 -13.55 -2.38 12.36
C THR A 185 -13.84 -3.86 12.43
N ASN A 186 -14.98 -4.17 13.03
CA ASN A 186 -15.58 -5.50 12.99
C ASN A 186 -16.24 -5.71 11.61
N PHE A 187 -15.41 -5.85 10.58
CA PHE A 187 -15.87 -6.29 9.26
C PHE A 187 -15.82 -7.80 9.20
N ASP A 188 -16.81 -8.40 8.59
CA ASP A 188 -16.76 -9.82 8.22
C ASP A 188 -15.93 -10.00 6.94
N TRP A 189 -14.62 -9.86 7.09
CA TRP A 189 -13.67 -10.09 6.00
C TRP A 189 -13.65 -11.54 5.54
N GLN A 190 -14.00 -12.48 6.40
CA GLN A 190 -14.08 -13.88 6.06
C GLN A 190 -15.18 -14.12 5.03
N SER A 191 -16.36 -13.55 5.24
CA SER A 191 -17.46 -13.63 4.26
C SER A 191 -17.09 -12.92 2.95
N SER A 192 -16.43 -11.75 3.01
CA SER A 192 -15.96 -11.04 1.82
C SER A 192 -14.94 -11.86 1.03
N LEU A 193 -13.99 -12.51 1.70
CA LEU A 193 -12.99 -13.35 1.04
C LEU A 193 -13.62 -14.63 0.47
N ARG A 194 -14.60 -15.23 1.14
CA ARG A 194 -15.39 -16.35 0.60
C ARG A 194 -16.20 -15.97 -0.63
N ALA A 195 -16.79 -14.77 -0.63
CA ALA A 195 -17.49 -14.24 -1.80
C ALA A 195 -16.55 -14.06 -2.99
N LEU A 196 -15.37 -13.49 -2.76
CA LEU A 196 -14.35 -13.33 -3.81
C LEU A 196 -13.89 -14.69 -4.36
N ARG A 197 -13.65 -15.69 -3.49
CA ARG A 197 -13.34 -17.07 -3.90
C ARG A 197 -14.47 -17.68 -4.75
N THR A 198 -15.72 -17.49 -4.33
CA THR A 198 -16.88 -18.03 -5.05
C THR A 198 -17.02 -17.36 -6.41
N ALA A 199 -16.85 -16.04 -6.47
CA ALA A 199 -16.84 -15.30 -7.73
C ALA A 199 -15.73 -15.80 -8.67
N ALA A 200 -14.50 -15.91 -8.19
CA ALA A 200 -13.36 -16.38 -8.97
C ALA A 200 -13.55 -17.79 -9.55
N ARG A 201 -14.27 -18.67 -8.85
CA ARG A 201 -14.54 -20.05 -9.31
C ARG A 201 -15.71 -20.16 -10.28
N ARG A 202 -16.62 -19.19 -10.30
CA ARG A 202 -17.85 -19.19 -11.09
C ARG A 202 -17.84 -18.16 -12.20
N VAL A 203 -16.76 -17.37 -12.30
CA VAL A 203 -16.68 -16.29 -13.27
C VAL A 203 -16.72 -16.85 -14.68
N GLU A 204 -17.59 -16.28 -15.48
CA GLU A 204 -17.66 -16.47 -16.93
C GLU A 204 -17.04 -15.24 -17.59
N ARG A 205 -16.24 -15.47 -18.64
CA ARG A 205 -15.64 -14.38 -19.40
C ARG A 205 -16.73 -13.65 -20.17
N LEU A 206 -16.81 -12.36 -19.94
CA LEU A 206 -17.69 -11.46 -20.63
C LEU A 206 -16.91 -10.70 -21.72
N PRO A 207 -17.57 -10.28 -22.81
CA PRO A 207 -16.98 -9.34 -23.75
C PRO A 207 -16.59 -8.06 -23.00
N PHE A 208 -15.32 -7.73 -22.99
CA PHE A 208 -14.79 -6.60 -22.26
C PHE A 208 -13.72 -5.88 -23.08
N GLU A 209 -13.85 -4.56 -23.15
CA GLU A 209 -12.81 -3.66 -23.62
C GLU A 209 -12.42 -2.74 -22.45
N PRO A 210 -11.12 -2.69 -22.10
CA PRO A 210 -10.67 -1.75 -21.06
C PRO A 210 -11.10 -0.34 -21.39
N PRO A 211 -11.57 0.46 -20.41
CA PRO A 211 -11.88 1.86 -20.63
C PRO A 211 -10.68 2.58 -21.24
N SER A 212 -10.87 3.22 -22.36
CA SER A 212 -9.85 4.02 -23.04
C SER A 212 -9.93 5.47 -22.56
N GLY A 213 -8.77 6.09 -22.37
CA GLY A 213 -8.66 7.51 -22.00
C GLY A 213 -8.27 7.74 -20.55
N ASP A 214 -7.93 8.96 -20.24
CA ASP A 214 -7.55 9.43 -18.92
C ASP A 214 -8.57 10.48 -18.43
N VAL A 215 -9.40 10.11 -17.47
CA VAL A 215 -10.40 11.01 -16.87
C VAL A 215 -9.77 11.70 -15.67
N ALA A 216 -9.40 12.96 -15.86
CA ALA A 216 -8.84 13.77 -14.79
C ALA A 216 -9.81 13.84 -13.59
N PRO A 217 -9.27 13.76 -12.35
CA PRO A 217 -10.08 13.99 -11.16
C PRO A 217 -10.52 15.46 -11.08
N ASP A 218 -11.66 15.71 -10.43
CA ASP A 218 -12.10 17.07 -10.13
C ASP A 218 -10.98 17.85 -9.43
N PRO A 219 -10.69 19.08 -9.84
CA PRO A 219 -9.67 19.89 -9.20
C PRO A 219 -10.10 20.28 -7.77
N ILE A 220 -9.11 20.50 -6.89
CA ILE A 220 -9.35 21.22 -5.64
C ILE A 220 -9.78 22.64 -5.99
N ASN A 221 -10.89 23.09 -5.45
CA ASN A 221 -11.43 24.42 -5.66
C ASN A 221 -12.01 24.98 -4.37
N THR A 222 -11.21 25.73 -3.63
CA THR A 222 -11.62 26.43 -2.38
C THR A 222 -12.12 27.85 -2.64
N GLY A 223 -12.11 28.32 -3.90
CA GLY A 223 -12.37 29.69 -4.27
C GLY A 223 -11.16 30.63 -4.13
N ASN A 224 -10.00 30.12 -3.71
CA ASN A 224 -8.75 30.88 -3.60
C ASN A 224 -7.66 30.19 -4.41
N PRO A 225 -7.24 30.77 -5.57
CA PRO A 225 -6.26 30.13 -6.46
C PRO A 225 -4.90 29.85 -5.81
N VAL A 226 -4.43 30.70 -4.90
CA VAL A 226 -3.17 30.53 -4.17
C VAL A 226 -3.27 29.34 -3.22
N ARG A 227 -4.39 29.25 -2.49
CA ARG A 227 -4.70 28.14 -1.59
C ARG A 227 -4.76 26.82 -2.37
N ASP A 228 -5.48 26.80 -3.47
CA ASP A 228 -5.61 25.61 -4.33
C ASP A 228 -4.27 25.13 -4.85
N ALA A 229 -3.43 26.05 -5.35
CA ALA A 229 -2.08 25.73 -5.84
C ALA A 229 -1.20 25.12 -4.73
N LEU A 230 -1.29 25.61 -3.50
CA LEU A 230 -0.55 25.09 -2.35
C LEU A 230 -1.06 23.71 -1.92
N LEU A 231 -2.39 23.49 -1.86
CA LEU A 231 -2.98 22.18 -1.51
C LEU A 231 -2.67 21.12 -2.57
N ILE A 232 -2.74 21.49 -3.87
CA ILE A 232 -2.34 20.60 -4.98
C ILE A 232 -0.85 20.24 -4.88
N SER A 233 0.00 21.22 -4.55
CA SER A 233 1.43 21.00 -4.38
C SER A 233 1.76 20.19 -3.16
N ALA A 234 1.07 20.40 -2.03
CA ALA A 234 1.19 19.59 -0.81
C ALA A 234 0.85 18.12 -1.08
N LYS A 235 -0.28 17.87 -1.74
CA LYS A 235 -0.67 16.53 -2.19
C LYS A 235 0.42 15.84 -3.00
N ARG A 236 0.96 16.52 -4.02
CA ARG A 236 2.00 15.95 -4.90
C ARG A 236 3.33 15.73 -4.17
N VAL A 237 3.72 16.65 -3.27
CA VAL A 237 4.97 16.50 -2.50
C VAL A 237 4.84 15.32 -1.53
N VAL A 238 3.74 15.22 -0.79
CA VAL A 238 3.51 14.08 0.12
C VAL A 238 3.48 12.76 -0.63
N ALA A 239 2.77 12.68 -1.77
CA ALA A 239 2.74 11.47 -2.60
C ALA A 239 4.14 10.99 -3.03
N ASN A 240 5.08 11.93 -3.24
CA ASN A 240 6.42 11.62 -3.73
C ASN A 240 7.45 11.34 -2.63
N VAL A 241 7.27 11.87 -1.41
CA VAL A 241 8.31 11.78 -0.36
C VAL A 241 7.78 11.43 1.03
N GLY A 242 6.46 11.24 1.19
CA GLY A 242 5.79 11.01 2.47
C GLY A 242 5.64 12.29 3.32
N PHE A 243 4.82 12.20 4.37
CA PHE A 243 4.52 13.35 5.25
C PHE A 243 5.75 13.90 5.98
N GLN A 244 6.64 13.04 6.46
CA GLN A 244 7.82 13.46 7.24
C GLN A 244 8.78 14.31 6.39
N ARG A 245 8.98 13.93 5.14
CA ARG A 245 9.90 14.63 4.19
C ARG A 245 9.22 15.76 3.41
N ALA A 246 7.90 15.95 3.56
CA ALA A 246 7.16 17.06 2.94
C ALA A 246 7.37 18.35 3.74
N THR A 247 8.40 19.13 3.38
CA THR A 247 8.72 20.40 4.02
C THR A 247 7.96 21.57 3.39
N VAL A 248 7.72 22.63 4.17
CA VAL A 248 7.13 23.90 3.69
C VAL A 248 7.87 24.43 2.45
N SER A 249 9.22 24.40 2.47
CA SER A 249 10.05 24.82 1.34
C SER A 249 9.81 24.02 0.06
N ARG A 250 9.67 22.69 0.16
CA ARG A 250 9.36 21.83 -0.99
C ARG A 250 7.98 22.13 -1.58
N ILE A 251 6.99 22.34 -0.72
CA ILE A 251 5.61 22.62 -1.12
C ILE A 251 5.52 23.98 -1.80
N ALA A 252 6.06 25.03 -1.17
CA ALA A 252 6.07 26.38 -1.72
C ALA A 252 6.79 26.43 -3.08
N ARG A 253 8.00 25.85 -3.18
CA ARG A 253 8.75 25.77 -4.44
C ARG A 253 7.97 25.05 -5.55
N ARG A 254 7.28 23.95 -5.23
CA ARG A 254 6.46 23.22 -6.22
C ARG A 254 5.24 24.03 -6.67
N ALA A 255 4.71 24.87 -5.81
CA ALA A 255 3.62 25.81 -6.15
C ALA A 255 4.10 27.06 -6.90
N SER A 256 5.43 27.23 -7.08
CA SER A 256 6.05 28.48 -7.56
C SER A 256 5.70 29.69 -6.69
N LEU A 257 5.58 29.46 -5.37
CA LEU A 257 5.23 30.46 -4.36
C LEU A 257 6.31 30.54 -3.28
N THR A 258 6.22 31.57 -2.42
CA THR A 258 7.09 31.74 -1.28
C THR A 258 6.57 30.95 -0.07
N GLN A 259 7.46 30.64 0.90
CA GLN A 259 7.03 30.03 2.16
C GLN A 259 6.07 30.94 2.94
N SER A 260 6.24 32.27 2.85
CA SER A 260 5.36 33.26 3.47
C SER A 260 3.91 33.12 3.01
N ALA A 261 3.66 32.74 1.76
CA ALA A 261 2.31 32.52 1.24
C ALA A 261 1.58 31.38 2.00
N ILE A 262 2.32 30.37 2.48
CA ILE A 262 1.74 29.30 3.30
C ILE A 262 1.33 29.85 4.67
N TYR A 263 2.19 30.59 5.33
CA TYR A 263 1.93 31.14 6.66
C TYR A 263 0.87 32.26 6.69
N GLN A 264 0.58 32.88 5.54
CA GLN A 264 -0.55 33.80 5.39
C GLN A 264 -1.91 33.06 5.39
N LEU A 265 -1.95 31.79 5.00
CA LEU A 265 -3.17 31.01 4.85
C LEU A 265 -3.37 30.00 5.99
N TRP A 266 -2.28 29.51 6.58
CA TRP A 266 -2.31 28.51 7.66
C TRP A 266 -1.30 28.86 8.77
N PRO A 267 -1.64 28.59 10.03
CA PRO A 267 -0.73 28.84 11.15
C PRO A 267 0.55 28.00 11.10
N ASP A 268 0.46 26.81 10.51
CA ASP A 268 1.56 25.86 10.41
C ASP A 268 1.39 24.88 9.23
N LYS A 269 2.44 24.08 8.99
CA LYS A 269 2.44 23.03 7.96
C LYS A 269 1.36 21.98 8.19
N GLU A 270 1.13 21.62 9.45
CA GLU A 270 0.22 20.53 9.82
C GLU A 270 -1.23 20.90 9.49
N SER A 271 -1.64 22.14 9.77
CA SER A 271 -2.96 22.67 9.42
C SER A 271 -3.20 22.67 7.91
N MET A 272 -2.18 23.04 7.11
CA MET A 272 -2.27 22.96 5.64
C MET A 272 -2.40 21.51 5.17
N LEU A 273 -1.64 20.58 5.74
CA LEU A 273 -1.70 19.16 5.37
C LEU A 273 -3.05 18.54 5.77
N ASP A 274 -3.60 18.90 6.91
CA ASP A 274 -4.90 18.43 7.36
C ASP A 274 -6.04 18.93 6.44
N GLU A 275 -5.91 20.16 5.94
CA GLU A 275 -6.84 20.65 4.92
C GLU A 275 -6.67 19.92 3.58
N ALA A 276 -5.42 19.67 3.13
CA ALA A 276 -5.18 18.89 1.92
C ALA A 276 -5.78 17.48 2.01
N ILE A 277 -5.69 16.83 3.16
CA ILE A 277 -6.31 15.53 3.41
C ILE A 277 -7.82 15.62 3.28
N ARG A 278 -8.44 16.63 3.90
CA ARG A 278 -9.90 16.83 3.86
C ARG A 278 -10.39 17.05 2.44
N GLU A 279 -9.78 17.97 1.70
CA GLU A 279 -10.17 18.31 0.34
C GLU A 279 -10.02 17.10 -0.61
N VAL A 280 -8.88 16.39 -0.55
CA VAL A 280 -8.66 15.19 -1.37
C VAL A 280 -9.64 14.09 -0.99
N SER A 281 -9.88 13.85 0.29
CA SER A 281 -10.80 12.79 0.74
C SER A 281 -12.23 13.09 0.33
N MET A 282 -12.72 14.33 0.50
CA MET A 282 -14.07 14.71 0.09
C MET A 282 -14.31 14.53 -1.41
N LEU A 283 -13.32 14.94 -2.22
CA LEU A 283 -13.39 14.77 -3.67
C LEU A 283 -13.38 13.28 -4.08
N ASP A 284 -12.53 12.44 -3.46
CA ASP A 284 -12.44 11.02 -3.78
C ASP A 284 -13.75 10.28 -3.47
N TYR A 285 -14.25 10.48 -2.27
CA TYR A 285 -15.48 9.81 -1.85
C TYR A 285 -16.70 10.33 -2.62
N GLY A 286 -16.75 11.63 -2.92
CA GLY A 286 -17.82 12.24 -3.71
C GLY A 286 -17.85 11.69 -5.15
N GLN A 287 -16.71 11.62 -5.83
CA GLN A 287 -16.65 11.09 -7.20
C GLN A 287 -16.95 9.60 -7.29
N ASN A 288 -16.35 8.79 -6.42
CA ASN A 288 -16.61 7.36 -6.39
C ASN A 288 -18.09 7.06 -6.05
N SER A 289 -18.67 7.81 -5.13
CA SER A 289 -20.09 7.64 -4.78
C SER A 289 -21.01 8.04 -5.92
N ARG A 290 -20.75 9.14 -6.63
CA ARG A 290 -21.53 9.54 -7.82
C ARG A 290 -21.44 8.51 -8.93
N ALA A 291 -20.23 8.07 -9.28
CA ALA A 291 -20.03 7.05 -10.31
C ALA A 291 -20.82 5.77 -10.01
N LYS A 292 -20.85 5.33 -8.75
CA LYS A 292 -21.65 4.18 -8.30
C LYS A 292 -23.12 4.45 -8.37
N THR A 293 -23.59 5.58 -7.84
CA THR A 293 -25.00 5.95 -7.86
C THR A 293 -25.52 6.03 -9.31
N ASP A 294 -24.74 6.59 -10.22
CA ASP A 294 -25.07 6.68 -11.64
C ASP A 294 -25.08 5.30 -12.31
N ALA A 295 -24.14 4.43 -11.98
CA ALA A 295 -24.10 3.06 -12.51
C ALA A 295 -25.30 2.24 -11.99
N PHE A 296 -25.63 2.34 -10.72
CA PHE A 296 -26.80 1.69 -10.12
C PHE A 296 -28.11 2.25 -10.65
N GLY A 297 -28.22 3.57 -10.85
CA GLY A 297 -29.41 4.20 -11.45
C GLY A 297 -29.67 3.74 -12.90
N ARG A 298 -28.62 3.28 -13.59
CA ARG A 298 -28.71 2.66 -14.95
C ARG A 298 -28.90 1.15 -14.91
N GLN A 299 -29.16 0.55 -13.75
CA GLN A 299 -29.25 -0.91 -13.54
C GLN A 299 -27.93 -1.67 -13.91
N ARG A 300 -26.78 -1.01 -13.83
CA ARG A 300 -25.47 -1.55 -14.16
C ARG A 300 -24.53 -1.46 -12.94
N ALA A 301 -24.95 -2.09 -11.85
CA ALA A 301 -24.17 -2.17 -10.61
C ALA A 301 -22.73 -2.73 -10.83
N ASP A 302 -22.60 -3.63 -11.78
CA ASP A 302 -21.37 -4.25 -12.26
C ASP A 302 -20.34 -3.21 -12.75
N PHE A 303 -20.78 -2.15 -13.46
CA PHE A 303 -19.88 -1.13 -13.99
C PHE A 303 -19.30 -0.20 -12.90
N GLY A 304 -20.06 0.14 -11.88
CA GLY A 304 -19.61 1.07 -10.86
C GLY A 304 -18.39 0.59 -10.07
N PHE A 305 -18.28 -0.71 -9.81
CA PHE A 305 -17.11 -1.30 -9.17
C PHE A 305 -15.92 -1.41 -10.12
N THR A 306 -16.18 -1.84 -11.35
CA THR A 306 -15.16 -2.00 -12.39
C THR A 306 -14.52 -0.66 -12.74
N ASP A 307 -15.32 0.38 -12.95
CA ASP A 307 -14.84 1.72 -13.27
C ASP A 307 -13.91 2.27 -12.17
N SER A 308 -14.21 2.01 -10.89
CA SER A 308 -13.35 2.47 -9.80
C SER A 308 -11.95 1.84 -9.83
N TRP A 309 -11.81 0.61 -10.34
CA TRP A 309 -10.52 -0.06 -10.49
C TRP A 309 -9.75 0.49 -11.68
N TYR A 310 -10.38 0.63 -12.84
CA TYR A 310 -9.73 1.24 -14.00
C TYR A 310 -9.39 2.70 -13.79
N PHE A 311 -10.20 3.46 -13.04
CA PHE A 311 -9.82 4.80 -12.60
C PHE A 311 -8.54 4.80 -11.76
N GLY A 312 -8.30 3.74 -11.00
CA GLY A 312 -7.06 3.54 -10.25
C GLY A 312 -5.80 3.41 -11.12
N LEU A 313 -5.96 3.08 -12.40
CA LEU A 313 -4.86 2.94 -13.36
C LEU A 313 -4.56 4.22 -14.15
N MET A 314 -5.44 5.22 -14.09
CA MET A 314 -5.30 6.45 -14.88
C MET A 314 -4.15 7.32 -14.38
N PRO A 315 -3.23 7.77 -15.28
CA PRO A 315 -2.08 8.59 -14.90
C PRO A 315 -2.44 9.88 -14.17
N SER A 316 -3.53 10.55 -14.57
CA SER A 316 -4.00 11.79 -13.93
C SER A 316 -4.38 11.60 -12.45
N ARG A 317 -4.76 10.38 -12.05
CA ARG A 317 -5.18 10.05 -10.69
C ARG A 317 -4.04 9.55 -9.80
N ARG A 318 -2.88 9.22 -10.37
CA ARG A 318 -1.76 8.60 -9.66
C ARG A 318 -1.36 9.36 -8.40
N ALA A 319 -1.04 10.64 -8.53
CA ALA A 319 -0.59 11.46 -7.39
C ALA A 319 -1.64 11.57 -6.27
N ARG A 320 -2.93 11.49 -6.59
CA ARG A 320 -4.03 11.51 -5.64
C ARG A 320 -4.14 10.19 -4.89
N LEU A 321 -4.03 9.07 -5.59
CA LEU A 321 -4.09 7.73 -5.01
C LEU A 321 -2.86 7.47 -4.13
N ASP A 322 -1.67 7.88 -4.57
CA ASP A 322 -0.44 7.78 -3.79
C ASP A 322 -0.54 8.64 -2.51
N PHE A 323 -1.07 9.87 -2.61
CA PHE A 323 -1.34 10.70 -1.44
C PHE A 323 -2.30 10.02 -0.45
N ARG A 324 -3.35 9.35 -0.94
CA ARG A 324 -4.28 8.60 -0.09
C ARG A 324 -3.59 7.46 0.66
N LEU A 325 -2.71 6.71 0.00
CA LEU A 325 -1.91 5.67 0.66
C LEU A 325 -0.97 6.24 1.71
N GLU A 326 -0.33 7.37 1.42
CA GLU A 326 0.48 8.10 2.40
C GLU A 326 -0.35 8.56 3.61
N CYS A 327 -1.59 9.00 3.42
CA CYS A 327 -2.51 9.31 4.52
C CYS A 327 -2.81 8.07 5.37
N VAL A 328 -3.02 6.91 4.74
CA VAL A 328 -3.26 5.65 5.46
C VAL A 328 -2.09 5.33 6.38
N ILE A 329 -0.86 5.29 5.89
CA ILE A 329 0.31 4.96 6.71
C ILE A 329 0.62 6.06 7.75
N ALA A 330 0.44 7.33 7.41
CA ALA A 330 0.63 8.44 8.34
C ALA A 330 -0.38 8.44 9.50
N SER A 331 -1.55 7.80 9.32
CA SER A 331 -2.56 7.69 10.38
C SER A 331 -2.07 6.94 11.62
N ARG A 332 -0.95 6.19 11.54
CA ARG A 332 -0.31 5.59 12.72
C ARG A 332 0.17 6.64 13.71
N TYR A 333 0.82 7.70 13.23
CA TYR A 333 1.48 8.70 14.07
C TYR A 333 0.82 10.08 14.00
N ARG A 334 -0.10 10.33 13.06
CA ARG A 334 -0.86 11.58 12.94
C ARG A 334 -2.32 11.34 13.31
N LYS A 335 -2.70 11.78 14.52
CA LYS A 335 -4.07 11.62 15.04
C LYS A 335 -5.10 12.35 14.17
N SER A 336 -4.80 13.59 13.74
CA SER A 336 -5.65 14.38 12.84
C SER A 336 -5.92 13.66 11.52
N THR A 337 -4.88 13.11 10.89
CA THR A 337 -5.00 12.31 9.67
C THR A 337 -5.91 11.08 9.87
N ARG A 338 -5.74 10.37 10.99
CA ARG A 338 -6.59 9.22 11.32
C ARG A 338 -8.05 9.62 11.47
N GLU A 339 -8.32 10.73 12.14
CA GLU A 339 -9.67 11.24 12.34
C GLU A 339 -10.32 11.68 11.02
N GLU A 340 -9.58 12.36 10.13
CA GLU A 340 -10.08 12.75 8.81
C GLU A 340 -10.39 11.53 7.94
N LEU A 341 -9.52 10.53 7.91
CA LEU A 341 -9.79 9.29 7.17
C LEU A 341 -11.01 8.53 7.71
N ARG A 342 -11.17 8.47 9.04
CA ARG A 342 -12.36 7.85 9.65
C ARG A 342 -13.64 8.59 9.28
N ARG A 343 -13.65 9.93 9.31
CA ARG A 343 -14.79 10.74 8.85
C ARG A 343 -15.11 10.48 7.40
N ALA A 344 -14.12 10.44 6.55
CA ALA A 344 -14.27 10.16 5.13
C ALA A 344 -14.88 8.75 4.88
N ILE A 345 -14.41 7.74 5.61
CA ILE A 345 -14.96 6.37 5.57
C ILE A 345 -16.43 6.36 6.01
N GLN A 346 -16.75 7.03 7.11
CA GLN A 346 -18.13 7.14 7.63
C GLN A 346 -19.06 7.87 6.66
N SER A 347 -18.58 8.95 6.04
CA SER A 347 -19.33 9.70 5.03
C SER A 347 -19.64 8.85 3.80
N SER A 348 -18.66 8.06 3.32
CA SER A 348 -18.87 7.15 2.21
C SER A 348 -19.91 6.06 2.52
N ASP A 349 -19.86 5.49 3.72
CA ASP A 349 -20.84 4.52 4.20
C ASP A 349 -22.25 5.12 4.29
N ALA A 350 -22.39 6.37 4.75
CA ALA A 350 -23.66 7.09 4.80
C ALA A 350 -24.25 7.35 3.40
N ILE A 351 -23.40 7.75 2.44
CA ILE A 351 -23.81 7.98 1.05
C ILE A 351 -24.33 6.68 0.42
N LEU A 352 -23.60 5.56 0.60
CA LEU A 352 -24.03 4.28 0.04
C LEU A 352 -25.35 3.82 0.65
N ARG A 353 -25.53 3.97 1.97
CA ARG A 353 -26.78 3.64 2.64
C ARG A 353 -27.96 4.48 2.15
N ALA A 354 -27.75 5.77 1.93
CA ALA A 354 -28.76 6.64 1.39
C ALA A 354 -29.14 6.26 -0.05
N ALA A 355 -28.17 5.83 -0.86
CA ALA A 355 -28.41 5.36 -2.23
C ALA A 355 -29.15 4.00 -2.27
N PHE A 356 -28.94 3.14 -1.26
CA PHE A 356 -29.53 1.79 -1.21
C PHE A 356 -30.28 1.52 0.09
N PRO A 357 -31.40 2.23 0.37
CA PRO A 357 -32.12 2.15 1.65
C PRO A 357 -32.75 0.79 1.92
N ARG A 358 -32.90 -0.07 0.90
CA ARG A 358 -33.47 -1.42 1.03
C ARG A 358 -32.41 -2.48 1.36
N LEU A 359 -31.12 -2.18 1.22
CA LEU A 359 -30.08 -3.14 1.57
C LEU A 359 -29.87 -3.21 3.09
N PRO A 360 -29.70 -4.40 3.66
CA PRO A 360 -29.33 -4.56 5.06
C PRO A 360 -28.04 -3.79 5.39
N HIS A 361 -28.00 -3.19 6.58
CA HIS A 361 -26.84 -2.41 7.02
C HIS A 361 -25.53 -3.22 7.02
N SER A 362 -25.58 -4.47 7.46
CA SER A 362 -24.42 -5.36 7.45
C SER A 362 -23.84 -5.57 6.06
N LEU A 363 -24.71 -5.63 5.04
CA LEU A 363 -24.31 -5.82 3.65
C LEU A 363 -23.70 -4.56 3.06
N THR A 364 -24.30 -3.38 3.26
CA THR A 364 -23.70 -2.12 2.79
C THR A 364 -22.34 -1.89 3.42
N THR A 365 -22.19 -2.19 4.70
CA THR A 365 -20.92 -2.12 5.41
C THR A 365 -19.89 -3.09 4.83
N MET A 366 -20.29 -4.34 4.53
CA MET A 366 -19.43 -5.35 3.91
C MET A 366 -18.94 -4.90 2.53
N ILE A 367 -19.83 -4.42 1.66
CA ILE A 367 -19.49 -3.93 0.32
C ILE A 367 -18.47 -2.79 0.40
N MET A 368 -18.72 -1.80 1.27
CA MET A 368 -17.83 -0.66 1.45
C MET A 368 -16.45 -1.05 1.96
N GLY A 369 -16.41 -1.93 2.95
CA GLY A 369 -15.15 -2.42 3.48
C GLY A 369 -14.32 -3.14 2.45
N MET A 370 -14.95 -4.05 1.71
CA MET A 370 -14.32 -4.79 0.64
C MET A 370 -13.78 -3.88 -0.47
N GLU A 371 -14.59 -2.91 -0.91
CA GLU A 371 -14.16 -1.95 -1.91
C GLU A 371 -12.97 -1.11 -1.47
N GLN A 372 -12.98 -0.61 -0.23
CA GLN A 372 -11.88 0.16 0.31
C GLN A 372 -10.60 -0.67 0.42
N ALA A 373 -10.71 -1.90 0.94
CA ALA A 373 -9.56 -2.77 1.07
C ALA A 373 -9.00 -3.16 -0.30
N LEU A 374 -9.84 -3.65 -1.21
CA LEU A 374 -9.41 -3.96 -2.57
C LEU A 374 -8.82 -2.72 -3.26
N GLY A 375 -9.41 -1.54 -3.07
CA GLY A 375 -8.93 -0.28 -3.64
C GLY A 375 -7.55 0.13 -3.10
N TYR A 376 -7.28 -0.02 -1.80
CA TYR A 376 -5.95 0.23 -1.22
C TYR A 376 -4.91 -0.78 -1.74
N GLY A 377 -5.25 -2.07 -1.71
CA GLY A 377 -4.37 -3.12 -2.19
C GLY A 377 -4.05 -2.97 -3.67
N PHE A 378 -5.07 -2.74 -4.50
CA PHE A 378 -4.93 -2.52 -5.92
C PHE A 378 -4.07 -1.29 -6.25
N THR A 379 -4.34 -0.14 -5.62
CA THR A 379 -3.52 1.07 -5.79
C THR A 379 -2.06 0.85 -5.41
N THR A 380 -1.82 0.02 -4.40
CA THR A 380 -0.46 -0.34 -3.97
C THR A 380 0.20 -1.27 -4.97
N LEU A 381 -0.48 -2.33 -5.39
CA LEU A 381 0.10 -3.42 -6.16
C LEU A 381 0.19 -3.16 -7.67
N ASN A 382 -0.63 -2.26 -8.23
CA ASN A 382 -0.59 -1.93 -9.66
C ASN A 382 0.77 -1.36 -10.12
N LYS A 383 1.63 -0.95 -9.17
CA LYS A 383 2.99 -0.48 -9.40
C LYS A 383 3.96 -1.63 -9.66
N TYR A 384 3.62 -2.81 -9.20
CA TYR A 384 4.45 -4.03 -9.26
C TYR A 384 3.95 -5.01 -10.31
N ALA A 385 2.66 -4.91 -10.69
CA ALA A 385 2.05 -5.79 -11.68
C ALA A 385 2.48 -5.41 -13.10
N PRO A 386 2.81 -6.38 -13.97
CA PRO A 386 3.00 -6.12 -15.39
C PRO A 386 1.64 -5.81 -16.04
N GLU A 387 1.59 -4.74 -16.84
CA GLU A 387 0.43 -4.35 -17.66
C GLU A 387 -0.95 -4.48 -16.98
N PRO A 388 -1.16 -3.91 -15.77
CA PRO A 388 -2.38 -4.13 -15.00
C PRO A 388 -3.65 -3.64 -15.72
N GLN A 389 -3.51 -2.78 -16.74
CA GLN A 389 -4.62 -2.29 -17.57
C GLN A 389 -5.21 -3.35 -18.50
N ARG A 390 -4.48 -4.45 -18.77
CA ARG A 390 -4.95 -5.56 -19.63
C ARG A 390 -5.81 -6.58 -18.89
N LEU A 391 -5.84 -6.52 -17.57
CA LEU A 391 -6.50 -7.52 -16.74
C LEU A 391 -8.02 -7.36 -16.79
N ASP A 392 -8.75 -8.47 -16.92
CA ASP A 392 -10.21 -8.49 -17.01
C ASP A 392 -10.86 -8.44 -15.62
N TYR A 393 -10.82 -7.26 -15.01
CA TYR A 393 -11.52 -7.01 -13.75
C TYR A 393 -13.04 -6.97 -13.92
N TYR A 394 -13.53 -6.70 -15.15
CA TYR A 394 -14.96 -6.58 -15.43
C TYR A 394 -15.68 -7.91 -15.21
N SER A 395 -15.22 -8.97 -15.84
CA SER A 395 -15.81 -10.31 -15.66
C SER A 395 -15.83 -10.73 -14.19
N LEU A 396 -14.72 -10.50 -13.46
CA LEU A 396 -14.62 -10.85 -12.04
C LEU A 396 -15.59 -10.03 -11.16
N MET A 397 -15.69 -8.72 -11.40
CA MET A 397 -16.59 -7.85 -10.62
C MET A 397 -18.07 -8.14 -10.94
N CYS A 398 -18.41 -8.48 -12.17
CA CYS A 398 -19.75 -8.95 -12.55
C CYS A 398 -20.11 -10.25 -11.82
N ALA A 399 -19.18 -11.21 -11.74
CA ALA A 399 -19.40 -12.45 -11.01
C ALA A 399 -19.59 -12.18 -9.51
N LEU A 400 -18.83 -11.25 -8.94
CA LEU A 400 -18.94 -10.86 -7.52
C LEU A 400 -20.28 -10.17 -7.22
N ALA A 401 -20.72 -9.27 -8.10
CA ALA A 401 -22.01 -8.57 -7.97
C ALA A 401 -23.20 -9.54 -8.00
N LYS A 402 -23.14 -10.60 -8.80
CA LYS A 402 -24.18 -11.65 -8.86
C LYS A 402 -24.30 -12.49 -7.58
N LEU A 403 -23.30 -12.49 -6.71
CA LEU A 403 -23.34 -13.23 -5.43
C LEU A 403 -23.99 -12.44 -4.30
N GLY A 404 -24.17 -11.14 -4.48
CA GLY A 404 -24.82 -10.28 -3.53
C GLY A 404 -26.33 -10.16 -3.78
N PRO A 405 -27.11 -9.67 -2.81
CA PRO A 405 -28.54 -9.36 -3.00
C PRO A 405 -28.76 -8.14 -3.91
N LEU A 406 -27.77 -7.75 -4.68
CA LEU A 406 -27.83 -6.77 -5.77
C LEU A 406 -28.12 -7.42 -7.13
N ALA A 407 -28.24 -8.77 -7.16
CA ALA A 407 -28.64 -9.53 -8.33
C ALA A 407 -30.16 -9.53 -8.55
#